data_0b6511bc87f5ae40fea98da39a12fd2a
#
_entry.id   0b6511bc87f5ae40fea98da39a12fd2a
#
_cell.length_a   1.000
_cell.length_b   1.000
_cell.length_c   1.000
_cell.angle_alpha   90.00
_cell.angle_beta   90.00
_cell.angle_gamma   90.00
#
_symmetry.space_group_name_H-M   'P 1'
#
loop_
_entity.id
_entity.type
_entity.pdbx_description
1 polymer ?
#
loop_
_entity_poly.entity_id
_entity_poly.type
_entity_poly.pdbx_seq_one_letter_code
_entity_poly.pdbx_strand_id
1 'polypeptide(L)'
;AVRPDTVQSAIATLERPARYSRAITIERYYSGGSGVDRSSVSVDGAWTRVDTEQASGAQSHTISNGERTWVWYGGSELYYESAAAFTADEEQGIPTYEDILRLPPERIAAADYRALEGVNCIYVETEPDDAGYVERYWVSVSNGLLCAAEKLQGEDVVYRMAGMSVDSGNVAEDAFTLPDGTVLHESALDGANR
;
A
#
# COMPACT_ATOMS: atom_id res chain seq x y z
N ALA A 1 22.06 -13.58 -15.51
CA ALA A 1 21.19 -12.86 -14.57
C ALA A 1 22.09 -12.00 -13.67
N VAL A 2 21.88 -10.69 -13.67
CA VAL A 2 22.57 -9.76 -12.78
C VAL A 2 22.04 -10.02 -11.38
N ARG A 3 22.92 -10.36 -10.44
CA ARG A 3 22.51 -10.47 -9.03
C ARG A 3 22.32 -9.06 -8.47
N PRO A 4 21.22 -8.79 -7.79
CA PRO A 4 21.03 -7.50 -7.15
C PRO A 4 22.10 -7.30 -6.05
N ASP A 5 22.76 -6.15 -6.06
CA ASP A 5 23.83 -5.84 -5.11
C ASP A 5 23.32 -5.45 -3.72
N THR A 6 22.03 -5.09 -3.62
CA THR A 6 21.39 -4.63 -2.38
C THR A 6 20.00 -5.26 -2.24
N VAL A 7 19.48 -5.24 -1.00
CA VAL A 7 18.08 -5.66 -0.74
C VAL A 7 17.09 -4.76 -1.48
N GLN A 8 17.37 -3.46 -1.59
CA GLN A 8 16.52 -2.53 -2.34
C GLN A 8 16.47 -2.89 -3.82
N SER A 9 17.62 -3.25 -4.43
CA SER A 9 17.68 -3.75 -5.80
C SER A 9 16.90 -5.07 -5.96
N ALA A 10 16.99 -5.98 -5.00
CA ALA A 10 16.24 -7.22 -5.01
C ALA A 10 14.72 -6.96 -5.00
N ILE A 11 14.25 -6.07 -4.14
CA ILE A 11 12.84 -5.67 -4.07
C ILE A 11 12.41 -4.96 -5.36
N ALA A 12 13.21 -4.05 -5.89
CA ALA A 12 12.90 -3.30 -7.10
C ALA A 12 12.72 -4.20 -8.33
N THR A 13 13.42 -5.33 -8.39
CA THR A 13 13.38 -6.28 -9.51
C THR A 13 12.28 -7.34 -9.42
N LEU A 14 11.53 -7.40 -8.31
CA LEU A 14 10.40 -8.31 -8.19
C LEU A 14 9.30 -7.95 -9.20
N GLU A 15 8.71 -8.97 -9.79
CA GLU A 15 7.55 -8.79 -10.67
C GLU A 15 6.31 -8.45 -9.85
N ARG A 16 5.56 -7.45 -10.30
CA ARG A 16 4.31 -7.00 -9.69
C ARG A 16 3.18 -7.08 -10.69
N PRO A 17 1.97 -7.48 -10.27
CA PRO A 17 0.82 -7.42 -11.15
C PRO A 17 0.52 -5.95 -11.50
N ALA A 18 0.27 -5.68 -12.79
CA ALA A 18 -0.13 -4.36 -13.25
C ALA A 18 -1.57 -4.02 -12.86
N ARG A 19 -2.38 -5.05 -12.58
CA ARG A 19 -3.80 -4.93 -12.27
C ARG A 19 -4.17 -5.87 -11.15
N TYR A 20 -4.65 -5.33 -10.04
CA TYR A 20 -5.04 -6.11 -8.86
C TYR A 20 -5.95 -5.32 -7.92
N SER A 21 -6.57 -6.03 -7.02
CA SER A 21 -7.22 -5.47 -5.83
C SER A 21 -6.74 -6.17 -4.57
N ARG A 22 -6.81 -5.50 -3.45
CA ARG A 22 -6.51 -6.07 -2.15
C ARG A 22 -7.20 -5.33 -1.01
N ALA A 23 -7.34 -5.99 0.12
CA ALA A 23 -7.76 -5.40 1.37
C ALA A 23 -6.55 -5.20 2.28
N ILE A 24 -6.51 -4.08 2.98
CA ILE A 24 -5.45 -3.73 3.92
C ILE A 24 -6.09 -3.33 5.25
N THR A 25 -5.49 -3.78 6.34
CA THR A 25 -5.80 -3.29 7.68
C THR A 25 -4.59 -2.57 8.26
N ILE A 26 -4.84 -1.46 8.95
CA ILE A 26 -3.83 -0.72 9.69
C ILE A 26 -4.32 -0.57 11.12
N GLU A 27 -3.58 -1.14 12.07
CA GLU A 27 -3.85 -1.02 13.48
C GLU A 27 -2.81 -0.10 14.12
N ARG A 28 -3.32 0.89 14.85
CA ARG A 28 -2.51 1.83 15.63
C ARG A 28 -2.78 1.63 17.09
N TYR A 29 -1.70 1.55 17.87
CA TYR A 29 -1.73 1.33 19.32
C TYR A 29 -1.35 2.63 20.02
N TYR A 30 -2.09 2.96 21.06
CA TYR A 30 -1.87 4.14 21.90
C TYR A 30 -2.18 3.80 23.36
N SER A 31 -1.85 4.69 24.30
CA SER A 31 -1.95 4.43 25.74
C SER A 31 -3.34 4.08 26.26
N GLY A 32 -4.40 4.36 25.50
CA GLY A 32 -5.81 4.06 25.88
C GLY A 32 -6.43 2.89 25.13
N GLY A 33 -5.69 2.23 24.22
CA GLY A 33 -6.24 1.14 23.41
C GLY A 33 -5.65 1.07 22.02
N SER A 34 -6.46 0.65 21.04
CA SER A 34 -6.08 0.59 19.62
C SER A 34 -7.23 0.99 18.72
N GLY A 35 -6.91 1.33 17.48
CA GLY A 35 -7.89 1.58 16.44
C GLY A 35 -7.45 0.90 15.14
N VAL A 36 -8.41 0.38 14.38
CA VAL A 36 -8.18 -0.30 13.12
C VAL A 36 -8.84 0.47 11.98
N ASP A 37 -8.03 0.87 11.00
CA ASP A 37 -8.50 1.38 9.72
C ASP A 37 -8.53 0.22 8.72
N ARG A 38 -9.59 0.16 7.91
CA ARG A 38 -9.74 -0.83 6.84
C ARG A 38 -9.77 -0.15 5.50
N SER A 39 -8.92 -0.62 4.58
CA SER A 39 -8.79 -0.05 3.25
C SER A 39 -9.00 -1.10 2.17
N SER A 40 -9.68 -0.70 1.11
CA SER A 40 -9.76 -1.44 -0.15
C SER A 40 -8.93 -0.70 -1.20
N VAL A 41 -8.05 -1.42 -1.86
CA VAL A 41 -7.14 -0.88 -2.87
C VAL A 41 -7.42 -1.53 -4.22
N SER A 42 -7.53 -0.72 -5.26
CA SER A 42 -7.60 -1.16 -6.65
C SER A 42 -6.53 -0.47 -7.47
N VAL A 43 -5.81 -1.25 -8.28
CA VAL A 43 -4.73 -0.76 -9.14
C VAL A 43 -4.95 -1.26 -10.56
N ASP A 44 -4.83 -0.37 -11.53
CA ASP A 44 -4.82 -0.67 -12.96
C ASP A 44 -3.77 0.23 -13.65
N GLY A 45 -2.56 -0.30 -13.80
CA GLY A 45 -1.42 0.46 -14.28
C GLY A 45 -1.09 1.64 -13.37
N ALA A 46 -1.11 2.84 -13.91
CA ALA A 46 -0.87 4.08 -13.16
C ALA A 46 -2.10 4.52 -12.32
N TRP A 47 -3.27 3.94 -12.57
CA TRP A 47 -4.48 4.26 -11.85
C TRP A 47 -4.56 3.50 -10.54
N THR A 48 -4.74 4.23 -9.44
CA THR A 48 -4.91 3.67 -8.10
C THR A 48 -6.15 4.26 -7.45
N ARG A 49 -6.89 3.42 -6.71
CA ARG A 49 -7.99 3.83 -5.85
C ARG A 49 -7.83 3.23 -4.48
N VAL A 50 -8.02 4.03 -3.46
CA VAL A 50 -8.07 3.57 -2.07
C VAL A 50 -9.31 4.12 -1.40
N ASP A 51 -10.10 3.23 -0.82
CA ASP A 51 -11.24 3.55 0.04
C ASP A 51 -10.90 3.10 1.46
N THR A 52 -10.95 4.01 2.42
CA THR A 52 -10.60 3.74 3.81
C THR A 52 -11.77 4.03 4.73
N GLU A 53 -12.10 3.05 5.59
CA GLU A 53 -12.95 3.25 6.76
C GLU A 53 -12.04 3.33 7.99
N GLN A 54 -12.03 4.48 8.63
CA GLN A 54 -11.26 4.71 9.85
C GLN A 54 -11.92 4.05 11.06
N ALA A 55 -11.14 3.86 12.13
CA ALA A 55 -11.64 3.32 13.39
C ALA A 55 -12.83 4.14 13.97
N SER A 56 -12.89 5.44 13.66
CA SER A 56 -14.00 6.33 14.00
C SER A 56 -15.27 6.10 13.18
N GLY A 57 -15.23 5.29 12.12
CA GLY A 57 -16.28 5.13 11.14
C GLY A 57 -16.27 6.17 10.01
N ALA A 58 -15.37 7.14 10.05
CA ALA A 58 -15.20 8.11 8.96
C ALA A 58 -14.65 7.39 7.71
N GLN A 59 -15.16 7.79 6.54
CA GLN A 59 -14.76 7.22 5.26
C GLN A 59 -14.02 8.26 4.42
N SER A 60 -12.96 7.85 3.77
CA SER A 60 -12.22 8.64 2.80
C SER A 60 -11.97 7.83 1.54
N HIS A 61 -11.93 8.52 0.41
CA HIS A 61 -11.80 7.93 -0.91
C HIS A 61 -10.78 8.73 -1.72
N THR A 62 -9.88 8.03 -2.37
CA THR A 62 -8.85 8.65 -3.21
C THR A 62 -8.70 7.89 -4.51
N ILE A 63 -8.65 8.61 -5.62
CA ILE A 63 -8.21 8.09 -6.92
C ILE A 63 -7.00 8.92 -7.36
N SER A 64 -5.99 8.27 -7.91
CA SER A 64 -4.84 8.93 -8.51
C SER A 64 -4.41 8.23 -9.79
N ASN A 65 -3.88 9.00 -10.75
CA ASN A 65 -3.28 8.47 -11.97
C ASN A 65 -1.77 8.79 -12.09
N GLY A 66 -1.17 9.27 -10.99
CA GLY A 66 0.22 9.71 -10.96
C GLY A 66 0.45 11.17 -11.40
N GLU A 67 -0.54 11.82 -12.00
CA GLU A 67 -0.48 13.23 -12.41
C GLU A 67 -1.50 14.08 -11.63
N ARG A 68 -2.67 13.51 -11.37
CA ARG A 68 -3.77 14.12 -10.64
C ARG A 68 -4.29 13.20 -9.56
N THR A 69 -4.83 13.81 -8.50
CA THR A 69 -5.43 13.13 -7.37
C THR A 69 -6.80 13.71 -7.10
N TRP A 70 -7.78 12.84 -6.88
CA TRP A 70 -9.16 13.17 -6.52
C TRP A 70 -9.45 12.56 -5.15
N VAL A 71 -9.99 13.38 -4.25
CA VAL A 71 -10.30 12.97 -2.88
C VAL A 71 -11.72 13.40 -2.52
N TRP A 72 -12.46 12.51 -1.87
CA TRP A 72 -13.78 12.82 -1.29
C TRP A 72 -14.01 12.03 -0.01
N TYR A 73 -15.02 12.42 0.74
CA TYR A 73 -15.29 11.90 2.07
C TYR A 73 -16.72 11.40 2.21
N GLY A 74 -16.90 10.30 2.93
CA GLY A 74 -18.22 9.71 3.21
C GLY A 74 -18.99 9.39 1.92
N GLY A 75 -20.26 9.67 1.90
CA GLY A 75 -21.14 9.52 0.75
C GLY A 75 -21.33 10.81 -0.06
N SER A 76 -20.43 11.80 0.08
CA SER A 76 -20.53 13.08 -0.66
C SER A 76 -20.31 12.86 -2.15
N GLU A 77 -21.11 13.57 -2.98
CA GLU A 77 -20.87 13.69 -4.43
C GLU A 77 -19.82 14.76 -4.76
N LEU A 78 -19.44 15.58 -3.77
CA LEU A 78 -18.40 16.59 -3.92
C LEU A 78 -17.02 15.98 -3.72
N TYR A 79 -16.07 16.36 -4.56
CA TYR A 79 -14.68 15.91 -4.51
C TYR A 79 -13.71 17.08 -4.70
N TYR A 80 -12.50 16.86 -4.27
CA TYR A 80 -11.37 17.77 -4.44
C TYR A 80 -10.44 17.19 -5.50
N GLU A 81 -9.97 18.00 -6.41
CA GLU A 81 -8.99 17.63 -7.43
C GLU A 81 -7.72 18.45 -7.23
N SER A 82 -6.58 17.79 -7.30
CA SER A 82 -5.27 18.43 -7.23
C SER A 82 -4.33 17.89 -8.31
N ALA A 83 -3.35 18.71 -8.70
CA ALA A 83 -2.27 18.33 -9.60
C ALA A 83 -1.12 17.62 -8.85
N ALA A 84 -1.32 17.19 -7.62
CA ALA A 84 -0.31 16.47 -6.85
C ALA A 84 -0.12 15.06 -7.42
N ALA A 85 1.14 14.68 -7.63
CA ALA A 85 1.52 13.39 -8.18
C ALA A 85 1.73 12.34 -7.06
N PHE A 86 0.70 12.11 -6.25
CA PHE A 86 0.71 11.06 -5.23
C PHE A 86 -0.02 9.82 -5.75
N THR A 87 0.38 8.64 -5.28
CA THR A 87 -0.47 7.46 -5.42
C THR A 87 -1.61 7.55 -4.40
N ALA A 88 -2.69 6.81 -4.63
CA ALA A 88 -3.79 6.79 -3.67
C ALA A 88 -3.36 6.16 -2.32
N ASP A 89 -2.43 5.21 -2.34
CA ASP A 89 -1.82 4.66 -1.12
C ASP A 89 -1.09 5.73 -0.32
N GLU A 90 -0.26 6.54 -0.96
CA GLU A 90 0.49 7.63 -0.31
C GLU A 90 -0.44 8.68 0.30
N GLU A 91 -1.48 9.08 -0.42
CA GLU A 91 -2.47 10.04 0.06
C GLU A 91 -3.22 9.53 1.30
N GLN A 92 -3.48 8.23 1.36
CA GLN A 92 -4.14 7.58 2.50
C GLN A 92 -3.15 7.12 3.60
N GLY A 93 -1.86 7.36 3.42
CA GLY A 93 -0.84 6.98 4.41
C GLY A 93 -0.62 5.47 4.51
N ILE A 94 -0.90 4.72 3.46
CA ILE A 94 -0.65 3.28 3.41
C ILE A 94 0.81 3.05 2.97
N PRO A 95 1.61 2.29 3.73
CA PRO A 95 2.97 1.96 3.33
C PRO A 95 2.97 1.02 2.12
N THR A 96 3.96 1.19 1.27
CA THR A 96 4.21 0.34 0.10
C THR A 96 5.68 -0.09 0.06
N TYR A 97 6.00 -1.01 -0.85
CA TYR A 97 7.40 -1.42 -1.08
C TYR A 97 8.30 -0.23 -1.48
N GLU A 98 7.75 0.81 -2.07
CA GLU A 98 8.49 2.00 -2.48
C GLU A 98 9.06 2.76 -1.30
N ASP A 99 8.45 2.68 -0.12
CA ASP A 99 8.98 3.26 1.10
C ASP A 99 10.36 2.67 1.45
N ILE A 100 10.55 1.37 1.19
CA ILE A 100 11.84 0.71 1.38
C ILE A 100 12.86 1.21 0.35
N LEU A 101 12.44 1.41 -0.89
CA LEU A 101 13.33 1.90 -1.96
C LEU A 101 13.81 3.34 -1.71
N ARG A 102 13.03 4.14 -0.99
CA ARG A 102 13.35 5.52 -0.61
C ARG A 102 14.25 5.63 0.63
N LEU A 103 14.41 4.55 1.39
CA LEU A 103 15.29 4.56 2.56
C LEU A 103 16.74 4.84 2.13
N PRO A 104 17.48 5.70 2.84
CA PRO A 104 18.93 5.71 2.75
C PRO A 104 19.48 4.31 3.06
N PRO A 105 20.39 3.75 2.27
CA PRO A 105 20.89 2.39 2.49
C PRO A 105 21.44 2.13 3.90
N GLU A 106 22.03 3.14 4.53
CA GLU A 106 22.55 3.10 5.89
C GLU A 106 21.45 2.96 6.96
N ARG A 107 20.20 3.20 6.61
CA ARG A 107 19.06 3.01 7.50
C ARG A 107 18.62 1.53 7.60
N ILE A 108 19.10 0.67 6.73
CA ILE A 108 18.76 -0.74 6.75
C ILE A 108 19.70 -1.47 7.71
N ALA A 109 19.17 -1.90 8.85
CA ALA A 109 19.90 -2.63 9.88
C ALA A 109 20.00 -4.13 9.58
N ALA A 110 18.93 -4.71 9.03
CA ALA A 110 18.86 -6.13 8.70
C ALA A 110 17.97 -6.37 7.49
N ALA A 111 18.32 -7.37 6.70
CA ALA A 111 17.51 -7.88 5.59
C ALA A 111 17.70 -9.38 5.45
N ASP A 112 16.62 -10.10 5.12
CA ASP A 112 16.59 -11.55 5.19
C ASP A 112 15.40 -12.09 4.40
N TYR A 113 15.44 -13.36 4.04
CA TYR A 113 14.26 -14.08 3.55
C TYR A 113 13.54 -14.69 4.74
N ARG A 114 12.28 -14.34 4.91
CA ARG A 114 11.43 -14.85 6.00
C ARG A 114 10.06 -15.21 5.48
N ALA A 115 9.53 -16.33 5.96
CA ALA A 115 8.12 -16.64 5.75
C ALA A 115 7.25 -15.89 6.77
N LEU A 116 6.15 -15.31 6.29
CA LEU A 116 5.11 -14.73 7.11
C LEU A 116 3.78 -15.40 6.74
N GLU A 117 3.16 -16.10 7.69
CA GLU A 117 1.89 -16.83 7.45
C GLU A 117 1.93 -17.73 6.20
N GLY A 118 3.06 -18.39 5.96
CA GLY A 118 3.25 -19.27 4.80
C GLY A 118 3.62 -18.56 3.49
N VAL A 119 3.74 -17.25 3.48
CA VAL A 119 4.17 -16.47 2.31
C VAL A 119 5.66 -16.17 2.43
N ASN A 120 6.43 -16.52 1.39
CA ASN A 120 7.84 -16.17 1.33
C ASN A 120 8.01 -14.66 1.09
N CYS A 121 8.72 -14.00 1.99
CA CYS A 121 8.95 -12.56 1.95
C CYS A 121 10.43 -12.20 1.98
N ILE A 122 10.76 -11.04 1.43
CA ILE A 122 11.96 -10.30 1.78
C ILE A 122 11.60 -9.46 3.00
N TYR A 123 12.31 -9.70 4.10
CA TYR A 123 12.19 -8.93 5.34
C TYR A 123 13.23 -7.82 5.36
N VAL A 124 12.82 -6.63 5.81
CA VAL A 124 13.70 -5.48 6.00
C VAL A 124 13.41 -4.86 7.36
N GLU A 125 14.46 -4.56 8.11
CA GLU A 125 14.36 -3.84 9.38
C GLU A 125 15.28 -2.62 9.35
N THR A 126 14.79 -1.50 9.88
CA THR A 126 15.56 -0.25 9.91
C THR A 126 16.34 -0.09 11.22
N GLU A 127 17.41 0.68 11.16
CA GLU A 127 17.99 1.28 12.37
C GLU A 127 16.95 2.19 13.06
N PRO A 128 17.02 2.36 14.38
CA PRO A 128 16.17 3.33 15.07
C PRO A 128 16.36 4.73 14.49
N ASP A 129 15.25 5.45 14.31
CA ASP A 129 15.30 6.87 13.98
C ASP A 129 15.63 7.72 15.22
N ASP A 130 15.68 9.06 15.06
CA ASP A 130 16.00 9.98 16.16
C ASP A 130 14.99 9.93 17.31
N ALA A 131 13.77 9.46 17.06
CA ALA A 131 12.72 9.24 18.06
C ALA A 131 12.73 7.81 18.63
N GLY A 132 13.63 6.96 18.17
CA GLY A 132 13.76 5.57 18.62
C GLY A 132 12.79 4.61 17.95
N TYR A 133 12.15 4.98 16.85
CA TYR A 133 11.28 4.09 16.09
C TYR A 133 12.06 3.19 15.14
N VAL A 134 11.73 1.91 15.16
CA VAL A 134 12.20 0.88 14.23
C VAL A 134 11.04 0.49 13.31
N GLU A 135 11.29 0.37 12.03
CA GLU A 135 10.33 -0.09 11.03
C GLU A 135 10.72 -1.47 10.53
N ARG A 136 9.73 -2.34 10.36
CA ARG A 136 9.86 -3.69 9.81
C ARG A 136 8.91 -3.84 8.63
N TYR A 137 9.42 -4.45 7.56
CA TYR A 137 8.69 -4.64 6.31
C TYR A 137 8.80 -6.07 5.82
N TRP A 138 7.71 -6.59 5.27
CA TRP A 138 7.65 -7.89 4.61
C TRP A 138 7.11 -7.70 3.20
N VAL A 139 7.96 -7.93 2.20
CA VAL A 139 7.60 -7.85 0.77
C VAL A 139 7.45 -9.25 0.21
N SER A 140 6.27 -9.57 -0.31
CA SER A 140 6.02 -10.88 -0.92
C SER A 140 6.92 -11.11 -2.14
N VAL A 141 7.64 -12.21 -2.15
CA VAL A 141 8.47 -12.60 -3.29
C VAL A 141 7.62 -12.97 -4.51
N SER A 142 6.42 -13.51 -4.29
CA SER A 142 5.56 -13.99 -5.36
C SER A 142 4.85 -12.88 -6.15
N ASN A 143 4.55 -11.74 -5.52
CA ASN A 143 3.85 -10.63 -6.18
C ASN A 143 4.53 -9.27 -6.04
N GLY A 144 5.65 -9.19 -5.31
CA GLY A 144 6.44 -7.96 -5.14
C GLY A 144 5.79 -6.86 -4.30
N LEU A 145 4.63 -7.11 -3.69
CA LEU A 145 3.92 -6.12 -2.90
C LEU A 145 4.27 -6.21 -1.41
N LEU A 146 4.24 -5.08 -0.73
CA LEU A 146 4.35 -5.04 0.73
C LEU A 146 3.11 -5.69 1.34
N CYS A 147 3.29 -6.79 2.01
CA CYS A 147 2.18 -7.55 2.61
C CYS A 147 2.03 -7.35 4.11
N ALA A 148 3.06 -6.84 4.78
CA ALA A 148 3.00 -6.45 6.19
C ALA A 148 4.06 -5.42 6.51
N ALA A 149 3.76 -4.56 7.47
CA ALA A 149 4.70 -3.61 8.04
C ALA A 149 4.39 -3.39 9.52
N GLU A 150 5.42 -3.12 10.30
CA GLU A 150 5.30 -2.76 11.70
C GLU A 150 6.18 -1.55 12.02
N LYS A 151 5.73 -0.75 12.96
CA LYS A 151 6.53 0.30 13.59
C LYS A 151 6.57 0.05 15.08
N LEU A 152 7.78 0.04 15.64
CA LEU A 152 8.01 -0.24 17.06
C LEU A 152 8.71 0.96 17.72
N GLN A 153 8.36 1.20 18.97
CA GLN A 153 9.11 2.09 19.86
C GLN A 153 9.63 1.24 21.02
N GLY A 154 10.94 0.97 21.06
CA GLY A 154 11.50 -0.03 21.92
C GLY A 154 10.97 -1.43 21.56
N GLU A 155 10.34 -2.12 22.50
CA GLU A 155 9.70 -3.44 22.28
C GLU A 155 8.22 -3.33 21.92
N ASP A 156 7.63 -2.14 22.01
CA ASP A 156 6.20 -1.93 21.82
C ASP A 156 5.86 -1.68 20.34
N VAL A 157 4.95 -2.48 19.80
CA VAL A 157 4.38 -2.23 18.47
C VAL A 157 3.39 -1.07 18.59
N VAL A 158 3.62 0.01 17.83
CA VAL A 158 2.75 1.19 17.80
C VAL A 158 1.92 1.27 16.53
N TYR A 159 2.29 0.50 15.51
CA TYR A 159 1.62 0.47 14.22
C TYR A 159 1.81 -0.91 13.56
N ARG A 160 0.76 -1.44 12.95
CA ARG A 160 0.80 -2.69 12.19
C ARG A 160 -0.09 -2.60 10.96
N MET A 161 0.51 -2.82 9.80
CA MET A 161 -0.18 -2.96 8.51
C MET A 161 -0.21 -4.42 8.11
N ALA A 162 -1.34 -4.91 7.63
CA ALA A 162 -1.49 -6.24 7.04
C ALA A 162 -2.29 -6.17 5.74
N GLY A 163 -1.78 -6.81 4.70
CA GLY A 163 -2.38 -6.87 3.37
C GLY A 163 -1.88 -8.09 2.61
N MET A 164 -2.13 -9.30 3.17
CA MET A 164 -1.59 -10.57 2.66
C MET A 164 -2.28 -11.04 1.39
N SER A 165 -3.60 -10.83 1.26
CA SER A 165 -4.39 -11.30 0.12
C SER A 165 -4.37 -10.28 -1.01
N VAL A 166 -3.98 -10.74 -2.19
CA VAL A 166 -3.99 -9.96 -3.43
C VAL A 166 -4.77 -10.73 -4.48
N ASP A 167 -5.75 -10.07 -5.10
CA ASP A 167 -6.55 -10.60 -6.18
C ASP A 167 -6.11 -9.98 -7.51
N SER A 168 -5.22 -10.71 -8.20
CA SER A 168 -4.62 -10.25 -9.45
C SER A 168 -5.63 -10.28 -10.59
N GLY A 169 -5.70 -9.20 -11.37
CA GLY A 169 -6.62 -9.06 -12.50
C GLY A 169 -8.05 -8.70 -12.12
N ASN A 170 -8.41 -8.72 -10.84
CA ASN A 170 -9.75 -8.40 -10.37
C ASN A 170 -9.84 -6.95 -9.91
N VAL A 171 -10.27 -6.08 -10.81
CA VAL A 171 -10.57 -4.66 -10.55
C VAL A 171 -11.98 -4.40 -11.03
N ALA A 172 -12.82 -3.79 -10.19
CA ALA A 172 -14.19 -3.44 -10.56
C ALA A 172 -14.20 -2.51 -11.79
N GLU A 173 -15.18 -2.70 -12.67
CA GLU A 173 -15.31 -1.90 -13.90
C GLU A 173 -15.45 -0.40 -13.60
N ASP A 174 -16.11 -0.05 -12.51
CA ASP A 174 -16.38 1.31 -12.05
C ASP A 174 -15.38 1.82 -11.00
N ALA A 175 -14.25 1.11 -10.81
CA ALA A 175 -13.27 1.43 -9.76
C ALA A 175 -12.76 2.89 -9.86
N PHE A 176 -12.63 3.42 -11.08
CA PHE A 176 -12.09 4.76 -11.32
C PHE A 176 -13.18 5.74 -11.76
N THR A 177 -14.32 5.67 -11.11
CA THR A 177 -15.46 6.56 -11.29
C THR A 177 -15.61 7.46 -10.07
N LEU A 178 -15.79 8.76 -10.30
CA LEU A 178 -16.01 9.76 -9.25
C LEU A 178 -17.42 9.64 -8.65
N PRO A 179 -17.66 10.19 -7.45
CA PRO A 179 -18.94 10.07 -6.76
C PRO A 179 -20.11 10.74 -7.50
N ASP A 180 -19.83 11.68 -8.41
CA ASP A 180 -20.83 12.31 -9.29
C ASP A 180 -21.14 11.51 -10.57
N GLY A 181 -20.50 10.35 -10.74
CA GLY A 181 -20.68 9.48 -11.90
C GLY A 181 -19.68 9.74 -13.04
N THR A 182 -18.78 10.70 -12.90
CA THR A 182 -17.73 10.93 -13.90
C THR A 182 -16.77 9.76 -13.98
N VAL A 183 -16.64 9.14 -15.14
CA VAL A 183 -15.72 8.04 -15.40
C VAL A 183 -14.36 8.62 -15.77
N LEU A 184 -13.35 8.42 -14.92
CA LEU A 184 -11.98 8.89 -15.16
C LEU A 184 -11.19 7.90 -16.00
N HIS A 185 -11.40 6.62 -15.78
CA HIS A 185 -10.73 5.52 -16.45
C HIS A 185 -11.63 4.28 -16.44
N GLU A 186 -11.73 3.63 -17.58
CA GLU A 186 -12.40 2.34 -17.67
C GLU A 186 -11.36 1.24 -17.46
N SER A 187 -11.56 0.46 -16.39
CA SER A 187 -10.75 -0.75 -16.17
C SER A 187 -11.17 -1.78 -17.20
N ALA A 188 -10.31 -2.09 -18.17
CA ALA A 188 -10.60 -3.08 -19.19
C ALA A 188 -10.86 -4.43 -18.51
N LEU A 189 -12.04 -5.01 -18.75
CA LEU A 189 -12.24 -6.43 -18.55
C LEU A 189 -11.18 -7.14 -19.38
N ASP A 190 -10.38 -8.01 -18.79
CA ASP A 190 -9.48 -8.87 -19.53
C ASP A 190 -10.27 -9.45 -20.70
N GLY A 191 -9.81 -9.12 -21.91
CA GLY A 191 -10.35 -9.71 -23.12
C GLY A 191 -10.04 -11.20 -23.12
N ALA A 192 -10.79 -11.93 -22.31
CA ALA A 192 -10.89 -13.36 -22.42
C ALA A 192 -11.53 -13.66 -23.77
N ASN A 193 -10.76 -14.23 -24.65
CA ASN A 193 -11.15 -14.87 -25.90
C ASN A 193 -11.41 -13.97 -27.12
N ARG A 194 -10.36 -13.81 -27.87
CA ARG A 194 -10.48 -14.09 -29.31
C ARG A 194 -9.43 -15.09 -29.75
#